data_dda3849dd85ddc0c500559d7eaeec7e1
#
_entry.id   dda3849dd85ddc0c500559d7eaeec7e1
#
_cell.length_a   1.000
_cell.length_b   1.000
_cell.length_c   1.000
_cell.angle_alpha   90.00
_cell.angle_beta   90.00
_cell.angle_gamma   90.00
#
_symmetry.space_group_name_H-M   'P 1'
#
loop_
_entity.id
_entity.type
_entity.pdbx_description
1 polymer ?
#
loop_
_entity_poly.entity_id
_entity_poly.type
_entity_poly.pdbx_seq_one_letter_code
_entity_poly.pdbx_strand_id
1 'polypeptide(L)'
;GLTDAADAAPSGFYLSEVTHPHRVLANDGYAVDFVSPKGGRTHVDGLDLEDPVNAEFWNNASLRGATETTLAPPQVDADAYAAIFYAGGHATMWDFPDNAELAAIAANIYERGGVVAAVCHGPAGLVNLKLSDGRYLVDSKDVSAFTNDEERAVGLVDTVPFLLADTLQERGARHIPA
;
A
#
# COMPACT_ATOMS: atom_id res chain seq x y z
N GLY A 1 5.82 -10.16 -9.06
CA GLY A 1 7.28 -10.03 -8.92
C GLY A 1 7.76 -8.72 -9.48
N LEU A 2 8.92 -8.24 -9.03
CA LEU A 2 9.48 -6.92 -9.36
C LEU A 2 9.73 -6.69 -10.86
N THR A 3 9.82 -7.71 -11.65
CA THR A 3 9.92 -7.64 -13.11
C THR A 3 9.41 -8.93 -13.73
N ASP A 4 9.05 -8.93 -15.01
CA ASP A 4 8.86 -10.14 -15.80
C ASP A 4 10.19 -10.86 -16.10
N ALA A 5 11.30 -10.41 -15.54
CA ALA A 5 12.60 -11.03 -15.68
C ALA A 5 12.68 -12.29 -14.81
N ALA A 6 13.13 -13.38 -15.40
CA ALA A 6 13.25 -14.69 -14.75
C ALA A 6 14.17 -14.71 -13.50
N ASP A 7 14.94 -13.64 -13.28
CA ASP A 7 15.91 -13.49 -12.19
C ASP A 7 15.51 -12.44 -11.14
N ALA A 8 14.30 -11.87 -11.21
CA ALA A 8 13.86 -10.88 -10.23
C ALA A 8 13.54 -11.54 -8.89
N ALA A 9 14.08 -10.99 -7.81
CA ALA A 9 13.72 -11.42 -6.47
C ALA A 9 12.23 -11.17 -6.22
N PRO A 10 11.50 -12.13 -5.63
CA PRO A 10 10.13 -11.89 -5.20
C PRO A 10 10.08 -10.70 -4.22
N SER A 11 9.12 -9.82 -4.37
CA SER A 11 8.85 -8.75 -3.41
C SER A 11 7.35 -8.67 -3.14
N GLY A 12 6.98 -8.14 -1.98
CA GLY A 12 5.61 -8.02 -1.54
C GLY A 12 5.42 -6.82 -0.62
N PHE A 13 4.56 -6.96 0.37
CA PHE A 13 4.38 -5.94 1.38
C PHE A 13 5.47 -6.02 2.47
N TYR A 14 5.80 -4.87 3.05
CA TYR A 14 6.75 -4.82 4.18
C TYR A 14 6.03 -5.11 5.49
N LEU A 15 6.51 -6.10 6.27
CA LEU A 15 5.75 -6.68 7.38
C LEU A 15 5.31 -5.65 8.42
N SER A 16 6.22 -4.81 8.92
CA SER A 16 5.89 -3.84 9.97
C SER A 16 4.88 -2.79 9.54
N GLU A 17 4.78 -2.51 8.24
CA GLU A 17 3.81 -1.56 7.69
C GLU A 17 2.37 -2.12 7.66
N VAL A 18 2.22 -3.41 7.86
CA VAL A 18 0.93 -4.08 8.06
C VAL A 18 0.67 -4.32 9.54
N THR A 19 1.64 -4.86 10.26
CA THR A 19 1.45 -5.33 11.64
C THR A 19 1.21 -4.20 12.63
N HIS A 20 1.99 -3.11 12.53
CA HIS A 20 1.87 -1.98 13.44
C HIS A 20 0.53 -1.24 13.28
N PRO A 21 0.10 -0.83 12.05
CA PRO A 21 -1.22 -0.24 11.88
C PRO A 21 -2.35 -1.19 12.27
N HIS A 22 -2.24 -2.48 11.91
CA HIS A 22 -3.23 -3.47 12.30
C HIS A 22 -3.40 -3.52 13.81
N ARG A 23 -2.30 -3.58 14.58
CA ARG A 23 -2.36 -3.63 16.05
C ARG A 23 -3.05 -2.40 16.64
N VAL A 24 -2.73 -1.21 16.13
CA VAL A 24 -3.36 0.04 16.61
C VAL A 24 -4.85 0.01 16.33
N LEU A 25 -5.24 -0.28 15.10
CA LEU A 25 -6.65 -0.30 14.69
C LEU A 25 -7.45 -1.39 15.44
N ALA A 26 -6.90 -2.60 15.57
CA ALA A 26 -7.56 -3.68 16.28
C ALA A 26 -7.73 -3.38 17.78
N ASN A 27 -6.74 -2.74 18.41
CA ASN A 27 -6.85 -2.31 19.82
C ASN A 27 -7.92 -1.24 20.02
N ASP A 28 -8.16 -0.41 19.02
CA ASP A 28 -9.23 0.60 19.02
C ASP A 28 -10.60 0.02 18.61
N GLY A 29 -10.67 -1.30 18.37
CA GLY A 29 -11.93 -2.01 18.09
C GLY A 29 -12.33 -2.05 16.61
N TYR A 30 -11.47 -1.64 15.69
CA TYR A 30 -11.73 -1.76 14.25
C TYR A 30 -11.49 -3.20 13.77
N ALA A 31 -12.39 -3.68 12.92
CA ALA A 31 -12.13 -4.87 12.11
C ALA A 31 -11.26 -4.50 10.90
N VAL A 32 -10.26 -5.34 10.62
CA VAL A 32 -9.32 -5.11 9.52
C VAL A 32 -9.33 -6.32 8.60
N ASP A 33 -9.63 -6.08 7.33
CA ASP A 33 -9.53 -7.05 6.25
C ASP A 33 -8.32 -6.74 5.37
N PHE A 34 -7.74 -7.78 4.78
CA PHE A 34 -6.61 -7.63 3.86
C PHE A 34 -7.06 -7.84 2.43
N VAL A 35 -6.71 -6.89 1.56
CA VAL A 35 -6.93 -6.95 0.13
C VAL A 35 -5.59 -6.87 -0.59
N SER A 36 -5.42 -7.62 -1.65
CA SER A 36 -4.27 -7.50 -2.54
C SER A 36 -4.71 -7.42 -4.00
N PRO A 37 -3.86 -6.92 -4.92
CA PRO A 37 -4.23 -6.69 -6.33
C PRO A 37 -4.86 -7.87 -7.05
N LYS A 38 -4.53 -9.10 -6.65
CA LYS A 38 -5.03 -10.34 -7.27
C LYS A 38 -5.78 -11.24 -6.28
N GLY A 39 -5.83 -10.86 -5.00
CA GLY A 39 -6.29 -11.73 -3.93
C GLY A 39 -5.34 -12.90 -3.64
N GLY A 40 -5.67 -13.69 -2.62
CA GLY A 40 -4.91 -14.87 -2.24
C GLY A 40 -3.59 -14.56 -1.54
N ARG A 41 -2.58 -15.39 -1.80
CA ARG A 41 -1.31 -15.34 -1.07
C ARG A 41 -0.43 -14.18 -1.53
N THR A 42 0.03 -13.39 -0.55
CA THR A 42 0.99 -12.31 -0.76
C THR A 42 2.41 -12.74 -0.41
N HIS A 43 3.41 -12.09 -0.99
CA HIS A 43 4.80 -12.19 -0.56
C HIS A 43 5.05 -11.18 0.58
N VAL A 44 5.97 -11.51 1.49
CA VAL A 44 6.29 -10.69 2.66
C VAL A 44 7.76 -10.32 2.60
N ASP A 45 8.03 -9.02 2.68
CA ASP A 45 9.36 -8.45 2.85
C ASP A 45 9.55 -7.99 4.30
N GLY A 46 10.80 -7.82 4.72
CA GLY A 46 11.13 -7.30 6.05
C GLY A 46 10.62 -8.20 7.19
N LEU A 47 10.79 -9.52 7.07
CA LEU A 47 10.39 -10.48 8.08
C LEU A 47 11.31 -10.38 9.31
N ASP A 48 11.17 -9.29 10.07
CA ASP A 48 11.86 -9.07 11.33
C ASP A 48 10.96 -9.52 12.49
N LEU A 49 11.28 -10.66 13.08
CA LEU A 49 10.58 -11.23 14.24
C LEU A 49 11.23 -10.88 15.58
N GLU A 50 12.29 -10.06 15.60
CA GLU A 50 12.82 -9.43 16.81
C GLU A 50 11.91 -8.26 17.24
N ASP A 51 11.20 -7.65 16.31
CA ASP A 51 10.11 -6.73 16.61
C ASP A 51 8.92 -7.49 17.23
N PRO A 52 8.53 -7.16 18.48
CA PRO A 52 7.48 -7.89 19.19
C PRO A 52 6.10 -7.78 18.54
N VAL A 53 5.83 -6.70 17.78
CA VAL A 53 4.57 -6.51 17.06
C VAL A 53 4.49 -7.44 15.86
N ASN A 54 5.59 -7.51 15.10
CA ASN A 54 5.73 -8.43 14.00
C ASN A 54 5.63 -9.88 14.47
N ALA A 55 6.34 -10.21 15.57
CA ALA A 55 6.32 -11.56 16.15
C ALA A 55 4.92 -11.97 16.62
N GLU A 56 4.19 -11.09 17.30
CA GLU A 56 2.82 -11.34 17.75
C GLU A 56 1.89 -11.63 16.57
N PHE A 57 1.92 -10.78 15.56
CA PHE A 57 1.11 -10.94 14.34
C PHE A 57 1.45 -12.24 13.60
N TRP A 58 2.74 -12.48 13.35
CA TRP A 58 3.23 -13.59 12.54
C TRP A 58 3.01 -14.95 13.20
N ASN A 59 3.14 -15.04 14.54
CA ASN A 59 2.89 -16.25 15.30
C ASN A 59 1.39 -16.53 15.50
N ASN A 60 0.53 -15.55 15.28
CA ASN A 60 -0.91 -15.77 15.23
C ASN A 60 -1.31 -16.38 13.90
N ALA A 61 -1.66 -17.67 13.91
CA ALA A 61 -1.98 -18.42 12.69
C ALA A 61 -3.17 -17.82 11.90
N SER A 62 -4.13 -17.19 12.59
CA SER A 62 -5.28 -16.54 11.94
C SER A 62 -4.85 -15.27 11.21
N LEU A 63 -4.06 -14.40 11.85
CA LEU A 63 -3.58 -13.15 11.25
C LEU A 63 -2.63 -13.41 10.08
N ARG A 64 -1.66 -14.31 10.27
CA ARG A 64 -0.79 -14.74 9.18
C ARG A 64 -1.60 -15.35 8.04
N GLY A 65 -2.54 -16.25 8.34
CA GLY A 65 -3.41 -16.87 7.35
C GLY A 65 -4.22 -15.85 6.54
N ALA A 66 -4.63 -14.75 7.17
CA ALA A 66 -5.34 -13.67 6.48
C ALA A 66 -4.48 -12.98 5.40
N THR A 67 -3.15 -12.87 5.59
CA THR A 67 -2.24 -12.38 4.53
C THR A 67 -1.95 -13.41 3.44
N GLU A 68 -2.26 -14.67 3.69
CA GLU A 68 -2.14 -15.76 2.70
C GLU A 68 -3.43 -15.99 1.90
N THR A 69 -4.54 -15.38 2.35
CA THR A 69 -5.89 -15.52 1.74
C THR A 69 -6.58 -14.16 1.61
N THR A 70 -5.86 -13.16 1.13
CA THR A 70 -6.38 -11.80 0.97
C THR A 70 -7.56 -11.76 0.00
N LEU A 71 -8.45 -10.79 0.20
CA LEU A 71 -9.51 -10.48 -0.76
C LEU A 71 -8.92 -9.99 -2.09
N ALA A 72 -9.55 -10.33 -3.20
CA ALA A 72 -9.35 -9.61 -4.45
C ALA A 72 -10.25 -8.36 -4.47
N PRO A 73 -9.89 -7.28 -5.19
CA PRO A 73 -10.67 -6.04 -5.22
C PRO A 73 -12.16 -6.23 -5.53
N PRO A 74 -12.59 -7.11 -6.46
CA PRO A 74 -14.01 -7.35 -6.72
C PRO A 74 -14.79 -7.97 -5.55
N GLN A 75 -14.11 -8.48 -4.53
CA GLN A 75 -14.73 -9.06 -3.34
C GLN A 75 -14.96 -8.02 -2.23
N VAL A 76 -14.43 -6.81 -2.42
CA VAL A 76 -14.50 -5.72 -1.43
C VAL A 76 -15.74 -4.88 -1.67
N ASP A 77 -16.63 -4.86 -0.70
CA ASP A 77 -17.72 -3.88 -0.66
C ASP A 77 -17.18 -2.58 -0.03
N ALA A 78 -16.82 -1.61 -0.87
CA ALA A 78 -16.24 -0.35 -0.39
C ALA A 78 -17.14 0.40 0.59
N ASP A 79 -18.46 0.20 0.53
CA ASP A 79 -19.42 0.86 1.42
C ASP A 79 -19.34 0.35 2.87
N ALA A 80 -18.78 -0.83 3.08
CA ALA A 80 -18.59 -1.43 4.40
C ALA A 80 -17.37 -0.86 5.17
N TYR A 81 -16.47 -0.12 4.50
CA TYR A 81 -15.21 0.33 5.09
C TYR A 81 -15.17 1.84 5.35
N ALA A 82 -14.63 2.21 6.51
CA ALA A 82 -14.38 3.61 6.87
C ALA A 82 -13.00 4.11 6.40
N ALA A 83 -12.09 3.21 6.09
CA ALA A 83 -10.74 3.55 5.68
C ALA A 83 -10.14 2.49 4.75
N ILE A 84 -9.17 2.91 3.94
CA ILE A 84 -8.23 2.04 3.24
C ILE A 84 -6.81 2.50 3.53
N PHE A 85 -5.92 1.55 3.81
CA PHE A 85 -4.50 1.80 4.09
C PHE A 85 -3.64 1.01 3.10
N TYR A 86 -2.81 1.73 2.35
CA TYR A 86 -1.85 1.15 1.42
C TYR A 86 -0.52 0.92 2.14
N ALA A 87 -0.22 -0.33 2.48
CA ALA A 87 1.11 -0.72 2.94
C ALA A 87 2.10 -0.66 1.77
N GLY A 88 3.34 -0.38 2.06
CA GLY A 88 4.41 -0.36 1.06
C GLY A 88 5.11 -1.71 0.90
N GLY A 89 6.34 -1.63 0.48
CA GLY A 89 7.14 -2.69 -0.10
C GLY A 89 7.31 -2.42 -1.60
N HIS A 90 8.48 -2.72 -2.17
CA HIS A 90 8.79 -2.32 -3.54
C HIS A 90 7.85 -2.89 -4.60
N ALA A 91 7.27 -4.08 -4.38
CA ALA A 91 6.29 -4.67 -5.31
C ALA A 91 5.10 -3.76 -5.62
N THR A 92 4.73 -2.88 -4.70
CA THR A 92 3.61 -1.95 -4.86
C THR A 92 3.81 -0.98 -6.02
N MET A 93 5.07 -0.67 -6.37
CA MET A 93 5.41 0.20 -7.51
C MET A 93 4.95 -0.36 -8.86
N TRP A 94 4.77 -1.67 -8.97
CA TRP A 94 4.27 -2.36 -10.18
C TRP A 94 2.81 -2.74 -10.09
N ASP A 95 2.36 -3.11 -8.88
CA ASP A 95 1.06 -3.74 -8.70
C ASP A 95 -0.08 -2.74 -8.42
N PHE A 96 0.22 -1.57 -7.83
CA PHE A 96 -0.80 -0.61 -7.42
C PHE A 96 -1.17 0.45 -8.47
N PRO A 97 -0.22 1.08 -9.22
CA PRO A 97 -0.51 2.28 -10.01
C PRO A 97 -1.64 2.13 -11.01
N ASP A 98 -1.71 0.98 -11.67
CA ASP A 98 -2.68 0.70 -12.74
C ASP A 98 -3.83 -0.20 -12.27
N ASN A 99 -3.96 -0.46 -10.97
CA ASN A 99 -5.07 -1.23 -10.42
C ASN A 99 -6.31 -0.34 -10.26
N ALA A 100 -7.10 -0.27 -11.32
CA ALA A 100 -8.31 0.58 -11.36
C ALA A 100 -9.36 0.19 -10.30
N GLU A 101 -9.42 -1.09 -9.91
CA GLU A 101 -10.38 -1.58 -8.92
C GLU A 101 -10.00 -1.13 -7.51
N LEU A 102 -8.72 -1.23 -7.13
CA LEU A 102 -8.23 -0.67 -5.86
C LEU A 102 -8.41 0.85 -5.81
N ALA A 103 -8.12 1.55 -6.91
CA ALA A 103 -8.32 2.98 -7.00
C ALA A 103 -9.80 3.36 -6.83
N ALA A 104 -10.73 2.60 -7.42
CA ALA A 104 -12.16 2.84 -7.29
C ALA A 104 -12.66 2.62 -5.85
N ILE A 105 -12.16 1.58 -5.15
CA ILE A 105 -12.47 1.34 -3.74
C ILE A 105 -12.01 2.54 -2.89
N ALA A 106 -10.77 3.00 -3.08
CA ALA A 106 -10.22 4.11 -2.32
C ALA A 106 -10.95 5.44 -2.63
N ALA A 107 -11.29 5.70 -3.89
CA ALA A 107 -12.08 6.87 -4.28
C ALA A 107 -13.46 6.86 -3.62
N ASN A 108 -14.17 5.74 -3.64
CA ASN A 108 -15.47 5.59 -3.00
C ASN A 108 -15.38 5.86 -1.49
N ILE A 109 -14.43 5.24 -0.79
CA ILE A 109 -14.21 5.46 0.65
C ILE A 109 -13.94 6.94 0.92
N TYR A 110 -13.04 7.57 0.17
CA TYR A 110 -12.69 8.97 0.34
C TYR A 110 -13.87 9.92 0.12
N GLU A 111 -14.62 9.74 -0.96
CA GLU A 111 -15.74 10.61 -1.34
C GLU A 111 -16.93 10.51 -0.38
N ARG A 112 -17.05 9.40 0.34
CA ARG A 112 -17.99 9.25 1.46
C ARG A 112 -17.50 9.82 2.79
N GLY A 113 -16.33 10.48 2.80
CA GLY A 113 -15.74 11.08 4.00
C GLY A 113 -14.87 10.12 4.81
N GLY A 114 -14.54 8.95 4.26
CA GLY A 114 -13.61 8.00 4.87
C GLY A 114 -12.14 8.40 4.67
N VAL A 115 -11.25 7.55 5.17
CA VAL A 115 -9.81 7.83 5.21
C VAL A 115 -9.08 6.99 4.16
N VAL A 116 -8.22 7.65 3.39
CA VAL A 116 -7.21 6.99 2.54
C VAL A 116 -5.83 7.30 3.12
N ALA A 117 -5.10 6.27 3.50
CA ALA A 117 -3.77 6.39 4.06
C ALA A 117 -2.78 5.49 3.33
N ALA A 118 -1.50 5.83 3.39
CA ALA A 118 -0.44 5.08 2.74
C ALA A 118 0.91 5.33 3.44
N VAL A 119 1.84 4.40 3.31
CA VAL A 119 3.19 4.50 3.88
C VAL A 119 4.24 4.00 2.89
N CYS A 120 5.48 4.52 2.98
CA CYS A 120 6.65 4.07 2.21
C CYS A 120 6.40 4.13 0.69
N HIS A 121 6.33 2.97 0.02
CA HIS A 121 5.93 2.85 -1.39
C HIS A 121 4.42 2.68 -1.60
N GLY A 122 3.63 2.53 -0.53
CA GLY A 122 2.16 2.44 -0.60
C GLY A 122 1.48 3.57 -1.38
N PRO A 123 2.00 4.84 -1.33
CA PRO A 123 1.47 5.94 -2.14
C PRO A 123 1.52 5.71 -3.67
N ALA A 124 2.20 4.66 -4.16
CA ALA A 124 2.09 4.22 -5.55
C ALA A 124 0.62 3.93 -5.95
N GLY A 125 -0.22 3.48 -5.00
CA GLY A 125 -1.65 3.31 -5.21
C GLY A 125 -2.44 4.61 -5.40
N LEU A 126 -1.82 5.75 -5.11
CA LEU A 126 -2.45 7.07 -5.22
C LEU A 126 -2.11 7.79 -6.53
N VAL A 127 -1.05 7.38 -7.25
CA VAL A 127 -0.52 8.12 -8.41
C VAL A 127 -1.51 8.24 -9.56
N ASN A 128 -2.38 7.26 -9.75
CA ASN A 128 -3.42 7.27 -10.79
C ASN A 128 -4.84 7.27 -10.22
N LEU A 129 -5.00 7.42 -8.89
CA LEU A 129 -6.28 7.47 -8.23
C LEU A 129 -6.98 8.80 -8.53
N LYS A 130 -8.11 8.71 -9.23
CA LYS A 130 -8.96 9.85 -9.56
C LYS A 130 -10.29 9.79 -8.83
N LEU A 131 -10.76 10.95 -8.44
CA LEU A 131 -12.09 11.15 -7.85
C LEU A 131 -13.15 11.22 -8.97
N SER A 132 -14.42 11.21 -8.58
CA SER A 132 -15.56 11.27 -9.50
C SER A 132 -15.59 12.51 -10.39
N ASP A 133 -14.96 13.61 -9.95
CA ASP A 133 -14.79 14.84 -10.72
C ASP A 133 -13.61 14.82 -11.72
N GLY A 134 -12.87 13.71 -11.78
CA GLY A 134 -11.72 13.47 -12.65
C GLY A 134 -10.39 14.00 -12.14
N ARG A 135 -10.34 14.71 -11.01
CA ARG A 135 -9.09 15.17 -10.39
C ARG A 135 -8.37 14.02 -9.70
N TYR A 136 -7.05 14.10 -9.65
CA TYR A 136 -6.28 13.17 -8.82
C TYR A 136 -6.58 13.40 -7.34
N LEU A 137 -6.71 12.32 -6.56
CA LEU A 137 -6.92 12.43 -5.11
C LEU A 137 -5.84 13.26 -4.44
N VAL A 138 -4.60 13.15 -4.89
CA VAL A 138 -3.43 13.83 -4.31
C VAL A 138 -3.29 15.29 -4.73
N ASP A 139 -4.08 15.75 -5.71
CA ASP A 139 -3.99 17.13 -6.21
C ASP A 139 -4.17 18.15 -5.08
N SER A 140 -3.20 19.06 -4.99
CA SER A 140 -3.14 20.14 -3.98
C SER A 140 -3.04 19.66 -2.51
N LYS A 141 -2.69 18.38 -2.28
CA LYS A 141 -2.47 17.83 -0.94
C LYS A 141 -1.00 17.71 -0.59
N ASP A 142 -0.70 17.79 0.70
CA ASP A 142 0.59 17.42 1.25
C ASP A 142 0.65 15.90 1.37
N VAL A 143 1.66 15.30 0.75
CA VAL A 143 1.85 13.85 0.70
C VAL A 143 3.30 13.52 1.06
N SER A 144 3.50 12.62 2.01
CA SER A 144 4.79 11.99 2.25
C SER A 144 4.82 10.62 1.57
N ALA A 145 5.95 10.28 0.98
CA ALA A 145 6.18 9.01 0.31
C ALA A 145 7.68 8.73 0.28
N PHE A 146 8.05 7.50 -0.07
CA PHE A 146 9.45 7.13 -0.25
C PHE A 146 10.13 8.08 -1.23
N THR A 147 11.22 8.71 -0.78
CA THR A 147 11.89 9.79 -1.50
C THR A 147 12.85 9.25 -2.56
N ASN A 148 13.20 10.11 -3.52
CA ASN A 148 14.24 9.77 -4.52
C ASN A 148 15.62 9.51 -3.88
N ASP A 149 15.91 10.17 -2.75
CA ASP A 149 17.18 9.96 -2.04
C ASP A 149 17.20 8.62 -1.29
N GLU A 150 16.09 8.22 -0.70
CA GLU A 150 15.93 6.89 -0.12
C GLU A 150 16.03 5.80 -1.20
N GLU A 151 15.41 6.01 -2.39
CA GLU A 151 15.50 5.07 -3.50
C GLU A 151 16.94 4.88 -4.00
N ARG A 152 17.72 5.97 -4.04
CA ARG A 152 19.18 5.93 -4.32
C ARG A 152 19.95 5.21 -3.22
N ALA A 153 19.60 5.46 -1.96
CA ALA A 153 20.28 4.84 -0.82
C ALA A 153 20.10 3.32 -0.76
N VAL A 154 18.93 2.82 -1.16
CA VAL A 154 18.68 1.37 -1.25
C VAL A 154 19.13 0.78 -2.59
N GLY A 155 19.64 1.59 -3.52
CA GLY A 155 20.22 1.14 -4.79
C GLY A 155 19.20 0.66 -5.83
N LEU A 156 17.93 1.08 -5.74
CA LEU A 156 16.87 0.64 -6.63
C LEU A 156 16.33 1.72 -7.58
N VAL A 157 16.94 2.90 -7.58
CA VAL A 157 16.55 4.04 -8.41
C VAL A 157 16.45 3.71 -9.90
N ASP A 158 17.32 2.84 -10.41
CA ASP A 158 17.33 2.40 -11.81
C ASP A 158 16.46 1.14 -12.05
N THR A 159 15.87 0.60 -10.98
CA THR A 159 15.05 -0.63 -11.03
C THR A 159 13.57 -0.33 -10.99
N VAL A 160 13.16 0.66 -10.17
CA VAL A 160 11.74 1.03 -10.06
C VAL A 160 11.21 1.59 -11.38
N PRO A 161 9.93 1.35 -11.71
CA PRO A 161 9.36 1.76 -13.00
C PRO A 161 9.25 3.29 -13.14
N PHE A 162 9.23 4.00 -12.03
CA PHE A 162 9.18 5.46 -11.96
C PHE A 162 9.64 5.92 -10.56
N LEU A 163 9.99 7.18 -10.42
CA LEU A 163 10.28 7.80 -9.12
C LEU A 163 8.97 8.26 -8.47
N LEU A 164 8.65 7.69 -7.32
CA LEU A 164 7.36 7.87 -6.67
C LEU A 164 7.08 9.34 -6.30
N ALA A 165 8.06 9.99 -5.66
CA ALA A 165 7.94 11.39 -5.27
C ALA A 165 7.69 12.31 -6.48
N ASP A 166 8.41 12.10 -7.59
CA ASP A 166 8.26 12.89 -8.81
C ASP A 166 6.88 12.70 -9.41
N THR A 167 6.43 11.45 -9.53
CA THR A 167 5.11 11.12 -10.09
C THR A 167 3.97 11.71 -9.25
N LEU A 168 4.06 11.66 -7.92
CA LEU A 168 3.07 12.32 -7.06
C LEU A 168 3.02 13.83 -7.28
N GLN A 169 4.18 14.49 -7.45
CA GLN A 169 4.24 15.91 -7.77
C GLN A 169 3.64 16.23 -9.15
N GLU A 170 3.88 15.39 -10.16
CA GLU A 170 3.24 15.50 -11.47
C GLU A 170 1.71 15.39 -11.41
N ARG A 171 1.18 14.70 -10.40
CA ARG A 171 -0.27 14.59 -10.13
C ARG A 171 -0.81 15.72 -9.27
N GLY A 172 0.01 16.74 -8.98
CA GLY A 172 -0.38 17.93 -8.25
C GLY A 172 -0.18 17.87 -6.74
N ALA A 173 0.43 16.81 -6.20
CA ALA A 173 0.76 16.74 -4.79
C ALA A 173 1.90 17.71 -4.42
N ARG A 174 1.88 18.20 -3.19
CA ARG A 174 3.07 18.79 -2.55
C ARG A 174 3.77 17.68 -1.77
N HIS A 175 4.87 17.17 -2.33
CA HIS A 175 5.64 16.14 -1.66
C HIS A 175 6.42 16.76 -0.49
N ILE A 176 6.15 16.24 0.71
CA ILE A 176 6.81 16.64 1.97
C ILE A 176 7.65 15.46 2.43
N PRO A 177 9.00 15.53 2.30
CA PRO A 177 9.88 14.49 2.84
C PRO A 177 9.68 14.34 4.35
N ALA A 178 9.64 13.10 4.86
CA ALA A 178 9.53 12.78 6.28
C ALA A 178 10.90 12.54 6.90
#